data_ea116a8b9d4c5b854a2bbbdb6eba3d5d
#
_entry.id   ea116a8b9d4c5b854a2bbbdb6eba3d5d
#
_cell.length_a   1.000
_cell.length_b   1.000
_cell.length_c   1.000
_cell.angle_alpha   90.00
_cell.angle_beta   90.00
_cell.angle_gamma   90.00
#
_symmetry.space_group_name_H-M   'P 1'
#
loop_
_entity.id
_entity.type
_entity.pdbx_description
1 polymer ?
#
loop_
_entity_poly.entity_id
_entity_poly.type
_entity_poly.pdbx_seq_one_letter_code
_entity_poly.pdbx_strand_id
1 'polypeptide(L)'
;RKEQLSRMASYLNGKYGSDTAVLHLRDIYYNMREKIEPEHMDLIHRAAAAMEAEGVTPRIVPIRGGTDGAQLSWKGLPCPNLCTGGVNFHSVREFIPVPALETMVRILVRIAAVPDSKEA
;
A
#
# COMPACT_ATOMS: atom_id res chain seq x y z
N ARG A 1 18.06 -5.78 6.83
CA ARG A 1 17.75 -4.81 7.91
C ARG A 1 17.65 -5.48 9.28
N LYS A 2 16.95 -6.62 9.44
CA LYS A 2 16.87 -7.34 10.73
C LYS A 2 18.25 -7.73 11.24
N GLU A 3 19.08 -8.30 10.38
CA GLU A 3 20.46 -8.65 10.70
C GLU A 3 21.31 -7.45 11.15
N GLN A 4 21.14 -6.29 10.51
CA GLN A 4 21.82 -5.06 10.94
C GLN A 4 21.42 -4.67 12.36
N LEU A 5 20.12 -4.69 12.67
CA LEU A 5 19.63 -4.40 14.03
C LEU A 5 20.17 -5.38 15.05
N SER A 6 20.20 -6.68 14.72
CA SER A 6 20.79 -7.70 15.61
C SER A 6 22.27 -7.46 15.86
N ARG A 7 23.05 -7.12 14.81
CA ARG A 7 24.47 -6.78 14.95
C ARG A 7 24.68 -5.53 15.82
N MET A 8 23.81 -4.51 15.66
CA MET A 8 23.87 -3.29 16.48
C MET A 8 23.61 -3.60 17.96
N ALA A 9 22.57 -4.39 18.25
CA ALA A 9 22.27 -4.80 19.63
C ALA A 9 23.43 -5.60 20.24
N SER A 10 24.00 -6.56 19.48
CA SER A 10 25.15 -7.34 19.91
C SER A 10 26.38 -6.46 20.19
N TYR A 11 26.65 -5.48 19.32
CA TYR A 11 27.74 -4.53 19.51
C TYR A 11 27.57 -3.71 20.79
N LEU A 12 26.35 -3.19 21.04
CA LEU A 12 26.06 -2.40 22.24
C LEU A 12 26.24 -3.25 23.51
N ASN A 13 25.73 -4.47 23.48
CA ASN A 13 25.87 -5.39 24.61
C ASN A 13 27.33 -5.81 24.87
N GLY A 14 28.11 -6.00 23.82
CA GLY A 14 29.55 -6.27 23.96
C GLY A 14 30.36 -5.09 24.50
N LYS A 15 29.92 -3.86 24.20
CA LYS A 15 30.64 -2.64 24.61
C LYS A 15 30.25 -2.14 26.00
N TYR A 16 28.98 -2.26 26.37
CA TYR A 16 28.44 -1.62 27.58
C TYR A 16 27.90 -2.61 28.62
N GLY A 17 27.97 -3.89 28.36
CA GLY A 17 27.48 -4.97 29.21
C GLY A 17 26.24 -5.65 28.67
N SER A 18 25.99 -6.90 29.11
CA SER A 18 24.81 -7.66 28.73
C SER A 18 23.52 -6.92 29.10
N ASP A 19 22.50 -7.10 28.27
CA ASP A 19 21.17 -6.51 28.44
C ASP A 19 21.08 -4.97 28.31
N THR A 20 22.18 -4.31 27.87
CA THR A 20 22.16 -2.87 27.56
C THR A 20 21.18 -2.56 26.42
N ALA A 21 21.08 -3.45 25.43
CA ALA A 21 20.14 -3.36 24.33
C ALA A 21 19.37 -4.67 24.14
N VAL A 22 18.07 -4.64 24.39
CA VAL A 22 17.16 -5.77 24.15
C VAL A 22 16.41 -5.51 22.84
N LEU A 23 16.59 -6.41 21.85
CA LEU A 23 16.00 -6.27 20.53
C LEU A 23 14.79 -7.20 20.38
N HIS A 24 13.61 -6.60 20.23
CA HIS A 24 12.38 -7.31 19.89
C HIS A 24 12.03 -7.05 18.42
N LEU A 25 12.02 -8.08 17.60
CA LEU A 25 11.66 -8.00 16.19
C LEU A 25 10.35 -8.74 15.93
N ARG A 26 9.39 -8.04 15.35
CA ARG A 26 8.13 -8.62 14.89
C ARG A 26 7.80 -8.10 13.50
N ASP A 27 7.46 -8.99 12.58
CA ASP A 27 6.89 -8.62 11.30
C ASP A 27 5.42 -8.28 11.48
N ILE A 28 5.02 -7.10 11.01
CA ILE A 28 3.64 -6.61 11.14
C ILE A 28 2.98 -6.58 9.76
N TYR A 29 3.73 -6.23 8.72
CA TYR A 29 3.24 -6.13 7.36
C TYR A 29 4.16 -6.86 6.39
N TYR A 30 3.54 -7.52 5.43
CA TYR A 30 4.21 -8.17 4.31
C TYR A 30 3.85 -7.46 3.01
N ASN A 31 4.66 -7.64 1.96
CA ASN A 31 4.42 -7.01 0.68
C ASN A 31 3.17 -7.62 0.01
N MET A 32 2.14 -6.80 -0.19
CA MET A 32 0.89 -7.23 -0.84
C MET A 32 1.11 -7.66 -2.30
N ARG A 33 2.15 -7.19 -2.95
CA ARG A 33 2.50 -7.54 -4.32
C ARG A 33 2.60 -9.06 -4.51
N GLU A 34 3.15 -9.76 -3.53
CA GLU A 34 3.27 -11.23 -3.54
C GLU A 34 1.93 -11.97 -3.58
N LYS A 35 0.85 -11.29 -3.19
CA LYS A 35 -0.51 -11.81 -3.20
C LYS A 35 -1.35 -11.30 -4.38
N ILE A 36 -0.93 -10.24 -5.03
CA ILE A 36 -1.68 -9.61 -6.13
C ILE A 36 -1.12 -10.02 -7.49
N GLU A 37 0.19 -9.93 -7.71
CA GLU A 37 0.80 -10.20 -9.02
C GLU A 37 0.53 -11.60 -9.59
N PRO A 38 0.56 -12.69 -8.82
CA PRO A 38 0.39 -14.02 -9.41
C PRO A 38 -0.99 -14.27 -10.04
N GLU A 39 -2.06 -13.72 -9.44
CA GLU A 39 -3.42 -14.15 -9.78
C GLU A 39 -4.44 -13.01 -9.89
N HIS A 40 -4.08 -11.77 -9.50
CA HIS A 40 -5.03 -10.67 -9.31
C HIS A 40 -4.60 -9.36 -9.98
N MET A 41 -3.86 -9.44 -11.08
CA MET A 41 -3.46 -8.26 -11.86
C MET A 41 -4.63 -7.58 -12.55
N ASP A 42 -5.73 -8.29 -12.75
CA ASP A 42 -7.00 -7.73 -13.23
C ASP A 42 -7.49 -6.55 -12.38
N LEU A 43 -7.33 -6.62 -11.05
CA LEU A 43 -7.64 -5.51 -10.13
C LEU A 43 -6.82 -4.27 -10.42
N ILE A 44 -5.53 -4.45 -10.70
CA ILE A 44 -4.62 -3.36 -11.04
C ILE A 44 -4.98 -2.77 -12.40
N HIS A 45 -5.21 -3.61 -13.40
CA HIS A 45 -5.59 -3.16 -14.75
C HIS A 45 -6.93 -2.42 -14.74
N ARG A 46 -7.92 -2.91 -13.98
CA ARG A 46 -9.22 -2.26 -13.81
C ARG A 46 -9.07 -0.87 -13.17
N ALA A 47 -8.26 -0.76 -12.11
CA ALA A 47 -7.99 0.52 -11.47
C ALA A 47 -7.26 1.48 -12.40
N ALA A 48 -6.27 1.01 -13.15
CA ALA A 48 -5.53 1.79 -14.13
C ALA A 48 -6.46 2.31 -15.24
N ALA A 49 -7.28 1.46 -15.83
CA ALA A 49 -8.25 1.85 -16.86
C ALA A 49 -9.25 2.90 -16.36
N ALA A 50 -9.73 2.77 -15.10
CA ALA A 50 -10.60 3.76 -14.50
C ALA A 50 -9.92 5.12 -14.31
N MET A 51 -8.63 5.14 -13.93
CA MET A 51 -7.83 6.35 -13.82
C MET A 51 -7.62 7.02 -15.18
N GLU A 52 -7.23 6.26 -16.18
CA GLU A 52 -7.02 6.75 -17.55
C GLU A 52 -8.29 7.37 -18.14
N ALA A 53 -9.45 6.75 -17.89
CA ALA A 53 -10.75 7.26 -18.33
C ALA A 53 -11.13 8.62 -17.68
N GLU A 54 -10.54 8.94 -16.53
CA GLU A 54 -10.68 10.24 -15.86
C GLU A 54 -9.49 11.19 -16.12
N GLY A 55 -8.62 10.87 -17.10
CA GLY A 55 -7.47 11.68 -17.47
C GLY A 55 -6.30 11.62 -16.49
N VAL A 56 -6.27 10.64 -15.61
CA VAL A 56 -5.19 10.43 -14.64
C VAL A 56 -4.26 9.33 -15.13
N THR A 57 -2.99 9.64 -15.27
CA THR A 57 -1.97 8.64 -15.63
C THR A 57 -1.66 7.74 -14.44
N PRO A 58 -1.96 6.42 -14.50
CA PRO A 58 -1.70 5.51 -13.40
C PRO A 58 -0.20 5.27 -13.22
N ARG A 59 0.24 5.16 -11.98
CA ARG A 59 1.61 4.80 -11.64
C ARG A 59 1.60 3.79 -10.50
N ILE A 60 2.18 2.63 -10.75
CA ILE A 60 2.38 1.61 -9.71
C ILE A 60 3.68 1.93 -8.99
N VAL A 61 3.57 2.26 -7.72
CA VAL A 61 4.72 2.65 -6.88
C VAL A 61 4.68 1.90 -5.55
N PRO A 62 5.83 1.60 -4.96
CA PRO A 62 5.86 1.04 -3.62
C PRO A 62 5.37 2.08 -2.61
N ILE A 63 4.54 1.64 -1.66
CA ILE A 63 4.13 2.46 -0.53
C ILE A 63 5.07 2.26 0.66
N ARG A 64 5.34 3.32 1.38
CA ARG A 64 6.09 3.26 2.62
C ARG A 64 5.14 2.95 3.79
N GLY A 65 5.48 1.97 4.59
CA GLY A 65 4.69 1.54 5.74
C GLY A 65 3.70 0.43 5.40
N GLY A 66 2.89 0.06 6.39
CA GLY A 66 1.86 -0.95 6.25
C GLY A 66 0.49 -0.33 5.98
N THR A 67 -0.39 -1.09 5.36
CA THR A 67 -1.77 -0.70 5.09
C THR A 67 -2.71 -1.85 5.40
N ASP A 68 -3.98 -1.54 5.64
CA ASP A 68 -5.00 -2.56 5.83
C ASP A 68 -5.13 -3.46 4.60
N GLY A 69 -4.99 -2.90 3.40
CA GLY A 69 -4.97 -3.66 2.14
C GLY A 69 -3.86 -4.71 2.10
N ALA A 70 -2.68 -4.41 2.66
CA ALA A 70 -1.62 -5.41 2.77
C ALA A 70 -2.03 -6.56 3.70
N GLN A 71 -2.63 -6.26 4.86
CA GLN A 71 -3.11 -7.30 5.77
C GLN A 71 -4.25 -8.12 5.19
N LEU A 72 -5.21 -7.47 4.53
CA LEU A 72 -6.34 -8.14 3.89
C LEU A 72 -5.86 -9.07 2.77
N SER A 73 -4.90 -8.63 1.95
CA SER A 73 -4.33 -9.45 0.88
C SER A 73 -3.69 -10.74 1.42
N TRP A 74 -3.00 -10.66 2.55
CA TRP A 74 -2.41 -11.83 3.20
C TRP A 74 -3.43 -12.72 3.94
N LYS A 75 -4.63 -12.23 4.18
CA LYS A 75 -5.76 -12.99 4.72
C LYS A 75 -6.67 -13.60 3.63
N GLY A 76 -6.28 -13.48 2.35
CA GLY A 76 -7.00 -14.07 1.23
C GLY A 76 -7.97 -13.12 0.53
N LEU A 77 -7.98 -11.82 0.86
CA LEU A 77 -8.72 -10.81 0.13
C LEU A 77 -7.74 -9.88 -0.60
N PRO A 78 -7.46 -10.08 -1.89
CA PRO A 78 -6.60 -9.21 -2.66
C PRO A 78 -7.09 -7.77 -2.66
N CYS A 79 -6.30 -6.87 -2.07
CA CYS A 79 -6.75 -5.51 -1.79
C CYS A 79 -5.63 -4.51 -2.11
N PRO A 80 -5.44 -4.15 -3.39
CA PRO A 80 -4.48 -3.12 -3.77
C PRO A 80 -4.91 -1.75 -3.26
N ASN A 81 -3.92 -0.90 -2.94
CA ASN A 81 -4.18 0.46 -2.54
C ASN A 81 -4.37 1.38 -3.74
N LEU A 82 -5.29 2.32 -3.62
CA LEU A 82 -5.46 3.43 -4.55
C LEU A 82 -4.88 4.72 -3.93
N CYS A 83 -4.47 5.66 -4.79
CA CYS A 83 -4.19 7.02 -4.35
C CYS A 83 -5.49 7.71 -3.94
N THR A 84 -5.38 8.75 -3.11
CA THR A 84 -6.53 9.58 -2.72
C THR A 84 -6.49 10.97 -3.36
N GLY A 85 -5.38 11.34 -4.01
CA GLY A 85 -5.13 12.71 -4.48
C GLY A 85 -4.72 13.68 -3.37
N GLY A 86 -4.51 13.18 -2.15
CA GLY A 86 -4.05 13.98 -1.01
C GLY A 86 -2.56 14.32 -1.08
N VAL A 87 -2.18 15.32 -0.31
CA VAL A 87 -0.82 15.87 -0.26
C VAL A 87 -0.39 16.04 1.20
N ASN A 88 0.91 15.90 1.46
CA ASN A 88 1.53 16.07 2.79
C ASN A 88 0.96 15.14 3.85
N PHE A 89 0.72 13.88 3.51
CA PHE A 89 0.21 12.87 4.44
C PHE A 89 1.00 12.80 5.75
N HIS A 90 0.28 12.58 6.84
CA HIS A 90 0.81 12.51 8.21
C HIS A 90 1.46 13.81 8.71
N SER A 91 1.03 14.96 8.18
CA SER A 91 1.50 16.27 8.65
C SER A 91 0.35 17.19 9.02
N VAL A 92 0.66 18.23 9.79
CA VAL A 92 -0.31 19.30 10.11
C VAL A 92 -0.72 20.15 8.89
N ARG A 93 -0.07 19.89 7.75
CA ARG A 93 -0.37 20.53 6.46
C ARG A 93 -0.96 19.55 5.46
N GLU A 94 -1.52 18.44 5.95
CA GLU A 94 -2.22 17.48 5.10
C GLU A 94 -3.49 18.10 4.54
N PHE A 95 -3.69 17.94 3.24
CA PHE A 95 -4.90 18.41 2.56
C PHE A 95 -5.16 17.60 1.30
N ILE A 96 -6.39 17.68 0.79
CA ILE A 96 -6.78 17.19 -0.52
C ILE A 96 -7.42 18.34 -1.31
N PRO A 97 -6.97 18.65 -2.53
CA PRO A 97 -7.66 19.59 -3.42
C PRO A 97 -9.05 19.08 -3.79
N VAL A 98 -10.07 19.94 -3.78
CA VAL A 98 -11.45 19.57 -4.16
C VAL A 98 -11.51 18.87 -5.53
N PRO A 99 -10.84 19.38 -6.60
CA PRO A 99 -10.86 18.70 -7.90
C PRO A 99 -10.26 17.29 -7.85
N ALA A 100 -9.25 17.06 -6.99
CA ALA A 100 -8.67 15.72 -6.82
C ALA A 100 -9.66 14.77 -6.13
N LEU A 101 -10.37 15.25 -5.10
CA LEU A 101 -11.41 14.50 -4.42
C LEU A 101 -12.54 14.10 -5.39
N GLU A 102 -13.04 15.04 -6.18
CA GLU A 102 -14.06 14.78 -7.20
C GLU A 102 -13.61 13.75 -8.24
N THR A 103 -12.37 13.87 -8.71
CA THR A 103 -11.80 12.93 -9.66
C THR A 103 -11.70 11.52 -9.05
N MET A 104 -11.29 11.41 -7.79
CA MET A 104 -11.24 10.13 -7.11
C MET A 104 -12.61 9.49 -6.93
N VAL A 105 -13.65 10.28 -6.65
CA VAL A 105 -15.04 9.77 -6.61
C VAL A 105 -15.43 9.16 -7.95
N ARG A 106 -15.16 9.84 -9.08
CA ARG A 106 -15.46 9.31 -10.42
C ARG A 106 -14.68 8.02 -10.71
N ILE A 107 -13.39 7.97 -10.35
CA ILE A 107 -12.57 6.75 -10.49
C ILE A 107 -13.19 5.60 -9.70
N LEU A 108 -13.54 5.82 -8.44
CA LEU A 108 -14.14 4.78 -7.59
C LEU A 108 -15.48 4.28 -8.14
N VAL A 109 -16.32 5.18 -8.64
CA VAL A 109 -17.58 4.80 -9.31
C VAL A 109 -17.32 3.90 -10.52
N ARG A 110 -16.32 4.23 -11.35
CA ARG A 110 -15.93 3.38 -12.50
C ARG A 110 -15.40 2.01 -12.07
N ILE A 111 -14.60 1.96 -11.02
CA ILE A 111 -14.09 0.69 -10.47
C ILE A 111 -15.23 -0.16 -9.95
N ALA A 112 -16.21 0.45 -9.28
CA ALA A 112 -17.34 -0.25 -8.69
C ALA A 112 -18.44 -0.63 -9.73
N ALA A 113 -18.47 0.03 -10.88
CA ALA A 113 -19.41 -0.31 -11.94
C ALA A 113 -19.18 -1.76 -12.38
N VAL A 114 -20.22 -2.57 -12.28
CA VAL A 114 -20.23 -3.93 -12.84
C VAL A 114 -20.15 -3.75 -14.36
N PRO A 115 -19.21 -4.40 -15.07
CA PRO A 115 -19.28 -4.42 -16.52
C PRO A 115 -20.62 -4.98 -16.91
N ASP A 116 -21.36 -4.30 -17.80
CA ASP A 116 -22.52 -4.89 -18.40
C ASP A 116 -22.13 -6.28 -18.87
N SER A 117 -22.85 -7.29 -18.40
CA SER A 117 -22.70 -8.66 -18.87
C SER A 117 -22.90 -8.63 -20.39
N LYS A 118 -21.80 -8.52 -21.14
CA LYS A 118 -21.85 -8.80 -22.56
C LYS A 118 -22.24 -10.25 -22.67
N GLU A 119 -23.42 -10.45 -23.19
CA GLU A 119 -23.95 -11.72 -23.59
C GLU A 119 -22.86 -12.62 -24.19
N ALA A 120 -22.77 -13.81 -23.63
CA ALA A 120 -21.93 -14.88 -24.13
C ALA A 120 -22.46 -15.37 -25.49
#